data_f695b61e74bf55cc3bb018ec33d76348
#
_entry.id   f695b61e74bf55cc3bb018ec33d76348
#
_cell.length_a   1.000
_cell.length_b   1.000
_cell.length_c   1.000
_cell.angle_alpha   90.00
_cell.angle_beta   90.00
_cell.angle_gamma   90.00
#
_symmetry.space_group_name_H-M   'P 1'
#
loop_
_entity.id
_entity.type
_entity.pdbx_description
1 polymer ?
#
loop_
_entity_poly.entity_id
_entity_poly.type
_entity_poly.pdbx_seq_one_letter_code
_entity_poly.pdbx_strand_id
1 'polypeptide(L)'
;GRTAERMRKRNMRIAIYPGSFDPVTLGHLDIIRRASGLFDRLIVAVMHNQNKKPMFSVEERMEMLRRTTAGLPNVEIESFGGLLADYARRKNACVLVKGLRAVSDFEYEFQMALANRKLNADLDTVFLMTSSEYMYLSSSVVKDIAVHGGSVAGFVPDEIVQDIVRRTRKED
;
A
#
# COMPACT_ATOMS: atom_id res chain seq x y z
N GLY A 1 -25.35 -25.95 -1.63
CA GLY A 1 -25.26 -24.56 -1.15
C GLY A 1 -24.09 -24.33 -0.20
N ARG A 2 -24.19 -24.74 1.08
CA ARG A 2 -23.20 -24.39 2.12
C ARG A 2 -21.79 -24.98 1.91
N THR A 3 -21.68 -26.15 1.31
CA THR A 3 -20.40 -26.83 1.08
C THR A 3 -19.61 -26.16 -0.06
N ALA A 4 -20.30 -25.76 -1.12
CA ALA A 4 -19.67 -25.05 -2.24
C ALA A 4 -19.23 -23.63 -1.85
N GLU A 5 -19.99 -22.96 -0.98
CA GLU A 5 -19.66 -21.65 -0.45
C GLU A 5 -18.48 -21.71 0.54
N ARG A 6 -18.40 -22.78 1.35
CA ARG A 6 -17.25 -23.08 2.21
C ARG A 6 -16.00 -23.41 1.40
N MET A 7 -16.13 -24.14 0.28
CA MET A 7 -15.02 -24.45 -0.62
C MET A 7 -14.54 -23.20 -1.39
N ARG A 8 -15.44 -22.31 -1.82
CA ARG A 8 -15.10 -21.02 -2.42
C ARG A 8 -14.34 -20.13 -1.42
N LYS A 9 -14.76 -20.08 -0.15
CA LYS A 9 -14.05 -19.34 0.91
C LYS A 9 -12.67 -19.94 1.22
N ARG A 10 -12.47 -21.25 1.06
CA ARG A 10 -11.18 -21.91 1.28
C ARG A 10 -10.16 -21.69 0.17
N ASN A 11 -10.61 -21.34 -1.04
CA ASN A 11 -9.75 -21.11 -2.20
C ASN A 11 -9.59 -19.62 -2.56
N MET A 12 -10.14 -18.70 -1.77
CA MET A 12 -10.00 -17.27 -2.02
C MET A 12 -8.58 -16.81 -1.74
N ARG A 13 -7.92 -16.25 -2.74
CA ARG A 13 -6.60 -15.65 -2.59
C ARG A 13 -6.72 -14.21 -2.11
N ILE A 14 -6.38 -14.01 -0.85
CA ILE A 14 -6.34 -12.69 -0.21
C ILE A 14 -4.90 -12.25 -0.11
N ALA A 15 -4.58 -11.09 -0.66
CA ALA A 15 -3.28 -10.47 -0.56
C ALA A 15 -3.36 -9.17 0.24
N ILE A 16 -2.25 -8.82 0.89
CA ILE A 16 -2.09 -7.55 1.61
C ILE A 16 -0.99 -6.75 0.93
N TYR A 17 -1.26 -5.51 0.60
CA TYR A 17 -0.26 -4.53 0.21
C TYR A 17 -0.05 -3.54 1.35
N PRO A 18 0.99 -3.72 2.18
CA PRO A 18 1.24 -2.85 3.33
C PRO A 18 2.09 -1.66 2.94
N GLY A 19 1.91 -0.56 3.63
CA GLY A 19 2.74 0.62 3.48
C GLY A 19 2.28 1.79 4.33
N SER A 20 3.07 2.84 4.33
CA SER A 20 2.71 4.10 5.00
C SER A 20 1.71 4.92 4.18
N PHE A 21 1.86 4.94 2.86
CA PHE A 21 1.01 5.69 1.92
C PHE A 21 0.79 7.14 2.37
N ASP A 22 1.86 7.87 2.56
CA ASP A 22 1.85 9.20 3.17
C ASP A 22 2.49 10.28 2.26
N PRO A 23 1.83 10.67 1.19
CA PRO A 23 0.58 10.18 0.63
C PRO A 23 0.76 9.00 -0.33
N VAL A 24 -0.35 8.43 -0.78
CA VAL A 24 -0.37 7.50 -1.92
C VAL A 24 0.15 8.20 -3.17
N THR A 25 1.00 7.51 -3.94
CA THR A 25 1.58 8.02 -5.19
C THR A 25 1.02 7.27 -6.40
N LEU A 26 1.30 7.75 -7.61
CA LEU A 26 0.97 7.01 -8.83
C LEU A 26 1.68 5.66 -8.91
N GLY A 27 2.89 5.55 -8.33
CA GLY A 27 3.60 4.28 -8.22
C GLY A 27 2.87 3.27 -7.34
N HIS A 28 2.37 3.70 -6.17
CA HIS A 28 1.52 2.86 -5.31
C HIS A 28 0.25 2.43 -6.03
N LEU A 29 -0.42 3.35 -6.69
CA LEU A 29 -1.67 3.09 -7.39
C LEU A 29 -1.49 2.10 -8.54
N ASP A 30 -0.38 2.17 -9.27
CA ASP A 30 -0.01 1.19 -10.30
C ASP A 30 0.09 -0.22 -9.72
N ILE A 31 0.81 -0.38 -8.62
CA ILE A 31 0.92 -1.67 -7.92
C ILE A 31 -0.45 -2.16 -7.43
N ILE A 32 -1.26 -1.28 -6.85
CA ILE A 32 -2.61 -1.62 -6.37
C ILE A 32 -3.48 -2.16 -7.52
N ARG A 33 -3.51 -1.46 -8.65
CA ARG A 33 -4.28 -1.88 -9.83
C ARG A 33 -3.84 -3.24 -10.35
N ARG A 34 -2.53 -3.44 -10.48
CA ARG A 34 -1.96 -4.69 -11.00
C ARG A 34 -2.20 -5.85 -10.04
N ALA A 35 -1.97 -5.64 -8.75
CA ALA A 35 -2.22 -6.64 -7.72
C ALA A 35 -3.71 -7.00 -7.60
N SER A 36 -4.60 -6.03 -7.74
CA SER A 36 -6.06 -6.29 -7.71
C SER A 36 -6.51 -7.23 -8.82
N GLY A 37 -5.81 -7.25 -9.94
CA GLY A 37 -6.05 -8.18 -11.04
C GLY A 37 -5.50 -9.59 -10.84
N LEU A 38 -4.59 -9.77 -9.88
CA LEU A 38 -3.93 -11.04 -9.61
C LEU A 38 -4.58 -11.84 -8.46
N PHE A 39 -5.28 -11.18 -7.57
CA PHE A 39 -5.83 -11.78 -6.36
C PHE A 39 -7.35 -11.54 -6.28
N ASP A 40 -8.04 -12.41 -5.57
CA ASP A 40 -9.50 -12.30 -5.40
C ASP A 40 -9.87 -11.09 -4.53
N ARG A 41 -9.06 -10.81 -3.50
CA ARG A 41 -9.16 -9.63 -2.66
C ARG A 41 -7.78 -9.05 -2.39
N LEU A 42 -7.69 -7.74 -2.45
CA LEU A 42 -6.48 -7.00 -2.08
C LEU A 42 -6.82 -6.06 -0.91
N ILE A 43 -6.13 -6.24 0.20
CA ILE A 43 -6.21 -5.33 1.34
C ILE A 43 -5.01 -4.39 1.26
N VAL A 44 -5.27 -3.12 1.03
CA VAL A 44 -4.26 -2.07 1.15
C VAL A 44 -4.23 -1.64 2.62
N ALA A 45 -3.14 -1.97 3.30
CA ALA A 45 -3.05 -1.85 4.75
C ALA A 45 -2.11 -0.71 5.14
N VAL A 46 -2.69 0.36 5.66
CA VAL A 46 -1.95 1.53 6.14
C VAL A 46 -1.32 1.23 7.49
N MET A 47 0.00 1.35 7.56
CA MET A 47 0.76 1.11 8.79
C MET A 47 0.63 2.29 9.76
N HIS A 48 0.36 1.96 11.04
CA HIS A 48 0.54 2.91 12.14
C HIS A 48 2.04 3.06 12.40
N ASN A 49 2.61 4.18 11.97
CA ASN A 49 4.03 4.42 12.13
C ASN A 49 4.29 5.27 13.37
N GLN A 50 4.72 4.64 14.47
CA GLN A 50 4.96 5.30 15.75
C GLN A 50 6.24 6.16 15.77
N ASN A 51 7.19 5.89 14.86
CA ASN A 51 8.53 6.46 14.91
C ASN A 51 8.79 7.60 13.91
N LYS A 52 7.83 7.93 13.07
CA LYS A 52 7.92 9.02 12.07
C LYS A 52 6.76 9.97 12.23
N LYS A 53 7.03 11.27 12.06
CA LYS A 53 5.98 12.28 12.00
C LYS A 53 5.39 12.27 10.59
N PRO A 54 4.20 11.69 10.37
CA PRO A 54 3.59 11.64 9.05
C PRO A 54 3.05 13.02 8.64
N MET A 55 2.95 13.24 7.32
CA MET A 55 2.28 14.42 6.79
C MET A 55 0.76 14.35 7.01
N PHE A 56 0.20 13.16 6.89
CA PHE A 56 -1.23 12.89 7.05
C PHE A 56 -1.46 11.87 8.16
N SER A 57 -2.57 12.04 8.89
CA SER A 57 -3.02 11.03 9.85
C SER A 57 -3.34 9.70 9.16
N VAL A 58 -3.45 8.62 9.93
CA VAL A 58 -3.87 7.32 9.40
C VAL A 58 -5.24 7.44 8.71
N GLU A 59 -6.19 8.13 9.33
CA GLU A 59 -7.53 8.33 8.78
C GLU A 59 -7.51 9.12 7.47
N GLU A 60 -6.71 10.17 7.38
CA GLU A 60 -6.55 10.95 6.15
C GLU A 60 -5.92 10.12 5.04
N ARG A 61 -4.91 9.31 5.35
CA ARG A 61 -4.27 8.42 4.37
C ARG A 61 -5.22 7.34 3.86
N MET A 62 -6.03 6.75 4.73
CA MET A 62 -7.05 5.79 4.35
C MET A 62 -8.12 6.42 3.45
N GLU A 63 -8.56 7.62 3.77
CA GLU A 63 -9.56 8.34 2.98
C GLU A 63 -9.05 8.66 1.56
N MET A 64 -7.82 9.12 1.46
CA MET A 64 -7.19 9.35 0.15
C MET A 64 -7.07 8.06 -0.67
N LEU A 65 -6.73 6.95 -0.03
CA LEU A 65 -6.70 5.64 -0.68
C LEU A 65 -8.09 5.20 -1.15
N ARG A 66 -9.13 5.39 -0.35
CA ARG A 66 -10.51 5.04 -0.75
C ARG A 66 -10.93 5.80 -1.99
N ARG A 67 -10.68 7.10 -2.04
CA ARG A 67 -11.03 7.93 -3.20
C ARG A 67 -10.29 7.50 -4.47
N THR A 68 -9.02 7.16 -4.34
CA THR A 68 -8.17 6.82 -5.50
C THR A 68 -8.36 5.38 -5.98
N THR A 69 -8.95 4.51 -5.18
CA THR A 69 -9.21 3.10 -5.51
C THR A 69 -10.69 2.77 -5.69
N ALA A 70 -11.57 3.76 -5.71
CA ALA A 70 -13.02 3.58 -5.77
C ALA A 70 -13.49 2.75 -6.98
N GLY A 71 -12.75 2.75 -8.08
CA GLY A 71 -13.03 1.96 -9.28
C GLY A 71 -12.56 0.50 -9.23
N LEU A 72 -11.96 0.06 -8.11
CA LEU A 72 -11.41 -1.28 -7.93
C LEU A 72 -12.25 -2.04 -6.89
N PRO A 73 -13.25 -2.86 -7.31
CA PRO A 73 -14.26 -3.40 -6.39
C PRO A 73 -13.74 -4.43 -5.40
N ASN A 74 -12.60 -5.08 -5.68
CA ASN A 74 -11.98 -6.07 -4.80
C ASN A 74 -10.85 -5.51 -3.94
N VAL A 75 -10.67 -4.20 -3.91
CA VAL A 75 -9.69 -3.51 -3.07
C VAL A 75 -10.37 -2.99 -1.80
N GLU A 76 -9.80 -3.32 -0.66
CA GLU A 76 -10.24 -2.87 0.66
C GLU A 76 -9.13 -2.04 1.31
N ILE A 77 -9.52 -0.98 2.00
CA ILE A 77 -8.58 -0.09 2.69
C ILE A 77 -8.73 -0.32 4.19
N GLU A 78 -7.64 -0.69 4.84
CA GLU A 78 -7.59 -0.90 6.28
C GLU A 78 -6.34 -0.27 6.86
N SER A 79 -6.28 -0.20 8.19
CA SER A 79 -5.06 0.16 8.91
C SER A 79 -4.71 -0.96 9.90
N PHE A 80 -3.44 -1.07 10.25
CA PHE A 80 -3.00 -2.03 11.23
C PHE A 80 -1.82 -1.52 12.05
N GLY A 81 -1.69 -2.05 13.25
CA GLY A 81 -0.53 -1.91 14.12
C GLY A 81 0.02 -3.27 14.50
N GLY A 82 1.24 -3.30 15.03
CA GLY A 82 1.90 -4.53 15.42
C GLY A 82 2.54 -5.27 14.25
N LEU A 83 2.75 -6.57 14.41
CA LEU A 83 3.43 -7.41 13.42
C LEU A 83 2.55 -7.68 12.20
N LEU A 84 3.09 -7.43 11.03
CA LEU A 84 2.42 -7.69 9.75
C LEU A 84 2.05 -9.17 9.58
N ALA A 85 2.92 -10.08 10.01
CA ALA A 85 2.66 -11.52 9.95
C ALA A 85 1.42 -11.94 10.76
N ASP A 86 1.21 -11.33 11.93
CA ASP A 86 0.04 -11.58 12.77
C ASP A 86 -1.23 -10.98 12.15
N TYR A 87 -1.12 -9.77 11.63
CA TYR A 87 -2.21 -9.12 10.92
C TYR A 87 -2.67 -9.95 9.71
N ALA A 88 -1.73 -10.45 8.92
CA ALA A 88 -2.02 -11.32 7.78
C ALA A 88 -2.77 -12.59 8.21
N ARG A 89 -2.37 -13.18 9.32
CA ARG A 89 -3.06 -14.36 9.87
C ARG A 89 -4.51 -14.04 10.25
N ARG A 90 -4.75 -12.93 10.93
CA ARG A 90 -6.11 -12.48 11.29
C ARG A 90 -7.00 -12.25 10.07
N LYS A 91 -6.40 -11.82 8.96
CA LYS A 91 -7.13 -11.55 7.70
C LYS A 91 -7.24 -12.76 6.79
N ASN A 92 -6.69 -13.90 7.18
CA ASN A 92 -6.59 -15.09 6.32
C ASN A 92 -5.90 -14.80 4.99
N ALA A 93 -4.95 -13.87 5.01
CA ALA A 93 -4.14 -13.53 3.84
C ALA A 93 -2.94 -14.47 3.76
N CYS A 94 -2.65 -14.95 2.56
CA CYS A 94 -1.52 -15.84 2.30
C CYS A 94 -0.40 -15.18 1.51
N VAL A 95 -0.60 -13.95 1.05
CA VAL A 95 0.35 -13.23 0.21
C VAL A 95 0.52 -11.79 0.70
N LEU A 96 1.78 -11.37 0.81
CA LEU A 96 2.14 -9.95 0.87
C LEU A 96 2.56 -9.49 -0.51
N VAL A 97 2.06 -8.34 -0.93
CA VAL A 97 2.49 -7.67 -2.16
C VAL A 97 3.44 -6.54 -1.81
N LYS A 98 4.55 -6.47 -2.50
CA LYS A 98 5.53 -5.39 -2.40
C LYS A 98 5.94 -4.93 -3.79
N GLY A 99 6.06 -3.62 -3.99
CA GLY A 99 6.66 -3.06 -5.19
C GLY A 99 8.18 -3.01 -5.06
N LEU A 100 8.90 -3.28 -6.13
CA LEU A 100 10.36 -3.11 -6.19
C LEU A 100 10.72 -2.04 -7.21
N ARG A 101 11.51 -1.05 -6.79
CA ARG A 101 12.00 0.05 -7.64
C ARG A 101 13.46 -0.12 -8.05
N ALA A 102 14.30 -0.64 -7.14
CA ALA A 102 15.73 -0.75 -7.33
C ALA A 102 16.30 -1.98 -6.63
N VAL A 103 17.50 -2.40 -7.05
CA VAL A 103 18.22 -3.53 -6.44
C VAL A 103 18.52 -3.28 -4.96
N SER A 104 18.82 -2.03 -4.56
CA SER A 104 19.07 -1.64 -3.18
C SER A 104 17.86 -1.85 -2.24
N ASP A 105 16.64 -1.73 -2.77
CA ASP A 105 15.43 -2.01 -2.00
C ASP A 105 15.23 -3.53 -1.81
N PHE A 106 15.67 -4.33 -2.76
CA PHE A 106 15.44 -5.77 -2.78
C PHE A 106 16.08 -6.48 -1.60
N GLU A 107 17.30 -6.15 -1.24
CA GLU A 107 18.01 -6.83 -0.15
C GLU A 107 17.25 -6.73 1.18
N TYR A 108 16.82 -5.53 1.55
CA TYR A 108 16.02 -5.31 2.75
C TYR A 108 14.66 -6.01 2.66
N GLU A 109 13.95 -5.86 1.55
CA GLU A 109 12.63 -6.46 1.35
C GLU A 109 12.71 -7.99 1.35
N PHE A 110 13.77 -8.55 0.81
CA PHE A 110 14.02 -9.99 0.84
C PHE A 110 14.21 -10.51 2.26
N GLN A 111 15.01 -9.82 3.08
CA GLN A 111 15.20 -10.15 4.49
C GLN A 111 13.87 -10.09 5.26
N MET A 112 13.07 -9.07 5.03
CA MET A 112 11.76 -8.93 5.67
C MET A 112 10.79 -10.03 5.22
N ALA A 113 10.82 -10.43 3.96
CA ALA A 113 10.02 -11.54 3.45
C ALA A 113 10.36 -12.86 4.15
N LEU A 114 11.64 -13.14 4.34
CA LEU A 114 12.09 -14.32 5.08
C LEU A 114 11.65 -14.28 6.55
N ALA A 115 11.77 -13.13 7.20
CA ALA A 115 11.34 -12.95 8.57
C ALA A 115 9.82 -13.15 8.73
N ASN A 116 9.03 -12.57 7.84
CA ASN A 116 7.58 -12.73 7.84
C ASN A 116 7.17 -14.19 7.63
N ARG A 117 7.84 -14.90 6.74
CA ARG A 117 7.58 -16.34 6.50
C ARG A 117 7.93 -17.19 7.71
N LYS A 118 8.98 -16.84 8.46
CA LYS A 118 9.33 -17.51 9.71
C LYS A 118 8.25 -17.31 10.78
N LEU A 119 7.69 -16.11 10.87
CA LEU A 119 6.64 -15.77 11.82
C LEU A 119 5.28 -16.36 11.44
N ASN A 120 5.04 -16.52 10.15
CA ASN A 120 3.81 -17.07 9.59
C ASN A 120 4.15 -17.91 8.36
N ALA A 121 4.19 -19.24 8.55
CA ALA A 121 4.62 -20.17 7.51
C ALA A 121 3.70 -20.21 6.27
N ASP A 122 2.46 -19.74 6.41
CA ASP A 122 1.48 -19.68 5.32
C ASP A 122 1.56 -18.39 4.50
N LEU A 123 2.49 -17.49 4.85
CA LEU A 123 2.60 -16.17 4.25
C LEU A 123 3.80 -16.10 3.30
N ASP A 124 3.52 -15.97 2.01
CA ASP A 124 4.52 -15.68 0.99
C ASP A 124 4.52 -14.20 0.61
N THR A 125 5.64 -13.72 0.09
CA THR A 125 5.77 -12.37 -0.45
C THR A 125 5.94 -12.42 -1.95
N VAL A 126 5.14 -11.62 -2.66
CA VAL A 126 5.23 -11.42 -4.10
C VAL A 126 5.76 -10.02 -4.36
N PHE A 127 6.83 -9.95 -5.14
CA PHE A 127 7.40 -8.68 -5.57
C PHE A 127 6.91 -8.33 -6.97
N LEU A 128 6.28 -7.17 -7.11
CA LEU A 128 5.90 -6.63 -8.41
C LEU A 128 6.92 -5.56 -8.80
N MET A 129 7.48 -5.70 -9.99
CA MET A 129 8.40 -4.72 -10.53
C MET A 129 7.65 -3.41 -10.79
N THR A 130 8.15 -2.32 -10.23
CA THR A 130 7.60 -0.98 -10.49
C THR A 130 7.71 -0.64 -11.97
N SER A 131 6.65 -0.07 -12.54
CA SER A 131 6.67 0.43 -13.91
C SER A 131 7.76 1.49 -14.06
N SER A 132 8.48 1.47 -15.20
CA SER A 132 9.67 2.31 -15.41
C SER A 132 9.41 3.81 -15.22
N GLU A 133 8.22 4.29 -15.56
CA GLU A 133 7.82 5.69 -15.39
C GLU A 133 7.67 6.12 -13.93
N TYR A 134 7.57 5.19 -12.98
CA TYR A 134 7.41 5.47 -11.54
C TYR A 134 8.60 5.02 -10.68
N MET A 135 9.69 4.57 -11.29
CA MET A 135 10.85 4.03 -10.56
C MET A 135 11.50 5.04 -9.62
N TYR A 136 11.47 6.32 -9.96
CA TYR A 136 12.01 7.42 -9.12
C TYR A 136 11.03 7.88 -8.04
N LEU A 137 9.78 7.45 -8.09
CA LEU A 137 8.67 8.01 -7.33
C LEU A 137 8.55 7.35 -5.95
N SER A 138 8.47 8.18 -4.91
CA SER A 138 8.18 7.77 -3.54
C SER A 138 7.39 8.86 -2.82
N SER A 139 6.76 8.51 -1.70
CA SER A 139 6.09 9.50 -0.85
C SER A 139 7.06 10.58 -0.34
N SER A 140 8.32 10.20 -0.08
CA SER A 140 9.35 11.16 0.37
C SER A 140 9.65 12.21 -0.69
N VAL A 141 9.76 11.81 -1.96
CA VAL A 141 9.93 12.72 -3.09
C VAL A 141 8.74 13.68 -3.21
N VAL A 142 7.52 13.17 -3.11
CA VAL A 142 6.31 13.98 -3.16
C VAL A 142 6.26 15.00 -2.02
N LYS A 143 6.57 14.57 -0.81
CA LYS A 143 6.62 15.47 0.36
C LYS A 143 7.65 16.58 0.19
N ASP A 144 8.82 16.26 -0.30
CA ASP A 144 9.89 17.23 -0.54
C ASP A 144 9.47 18.30 -1.57
N ILE A 145 8.90 17.86 -2.69
CA ILE A 145 8.37 18.77 -3.71
C ILE A 145 7.29 19.68 -3.12
N ALA A 146 6.34 19.11 -2.39
CA ALA A 146 5.20 19.84 -1.84
C ALA A 146 5.63 20.90 -0.80
N VAL A 147 6.53 20.53 0.11
CA VAL A 147 7.05 21.44 1.15
C VAL A 147 7.78 22.63 0.54
N HIS A 148 8.44 22.46 -0.60
CA HIS A 148 9.14 23.53 -1.32
C HIS A 148 8.25 24.28 -2.34
N GLY A 149 6.94 24.05 -2.30
CA GLY A 149 5.97 24.77 -3.15
C GLY A 149 5.90 24.28 -4.60
N GLY A 150 6.53 23.15 -4.91
CA GLY A 150 6.45 22.54 -6.24
C GLY A 150 5.11 21.86 -6.51
N SER A 151 4.77 21.69 -7.79
CA SER A 151 3.56 20.97 -8.19
C SER A 151 3.74 19.46 -8.00
N VAL A 152 2.77 18.83 -7.35
CA VAL A 152 2.71 17.37 -7.20
C VAL A 152 1.86 16.69 -8.27
N ALA A 153 1.29 17.46 -9.20
CA ALA A 153 0.56 16.91 -10.34
C ALA A 153 1.49 16.00 -11.16
N GLY A 154 0.98 14.84 -11.56
CA GLY A 154 1.78 13.83 -12.26
C GLY A 154 2.62 12.93 -11.35
N PHE A 155 2.65 13.18 -10.04
CA PHE A 155 3.31 12.33 -9.03
C PHE A 155 2.29 11.57 -8.18
N VAL A 156 1.14 12.16 -7.95
CA VAL A 156 0.04 11.59 -7.18
C VAL A 156 -1.24 11.55 -8.02
N PRO A 157 -2.21 10.72 -7.66
CA PRO A 157 -3.53 10.77 -8.28
C PRO A 157 -4.14 12.18 -8.21
N ASP A 158 -4.81 12.60 -9.29
CA ASP A 158 -5.38 13.95 -9.39
C ASP A 158 -6.35 14.27 -8.25
N GLU A 159 -7.08 13.27 -7.77
CA GLU A 159 -8.08 13.38 -6.70
C GLU A 159 -7.51 13.90 -5.38
N ILE A 160 -6.22 13.74 -5.14
CA ILE A 160 -5.59 14.11 -3.86
C ILE A 160 -4.61 15.29 -3.96
N VAL A 161 -4.41 15.84 -5.14
CA VAL A 161 -3.48 17.00 -5.34
C VAL A 161 -3.84 18.13 -4.39
N GLN A 162 -5.12 18.50 -4.30
CA GLN A 162 -5.56 19.62 -3.46
C GLN A 162 -5.42 19.33 -1.95
N ASP A 163 -5.55 18.08 -1.52
CA ASP A 163 -5.30 17.70 -0.11
C ASP A 163 -3.85 17.99 0.27
N ILE A 164 -2.90 17.69 -0.62
CA ILE A 164 -1.47 17.93 -0.39
C ILE A 164 -1.18 19.42 -0.39
N VAL A 165 -1.72 20.17 -1.35
CA VAL A 165 -1.55 21.63 -1.44
C VAL A 165 -2.06 22.31 -0.16
N ARG A 166 -3.24 21.95 0.31
CA ARG A 166 -3.81 22.51 1.55
C ARG A 166 -2.95 22.21 2.79
N ARG A 167 -2.40 20.99 2.86
CA ARG A 167 -1.57 20.57 4.00
C ARG A 167 -0.23 21.28 4.05
N THR A 168 0.32 21.69 2.90
CA THR A 168 1.64 22.30 2.82
C THR A 168 1.62 23.82 2.71
N ARG A 169 0.45 24.44 2.49
CA ARG A 169 0.32 25.90 2.61
C ARG A 169 0.57 26.27 4.08
N LYS A 170 1.58 27.11 4.29
CA LYS A 170 1.71 27.83 5.56
C LYS A 170 0.50 28.77 5.64
N GLU A 171 -0.23 28.74 6.73
CA GLU A 171 -1.14 29.83 7.10
C GLU A 171 -0.25 31.07 7.25
N ASP A 172 -0.41 32.04 6.33
CA ASP A 172 0.20 33.37 6.46
C ASP A 172 -0.50 34.16 7.58
#